data_4b157d5ee744e6d9de58ba009eba8076
#
_entry.id   4b157d5ee744e6d9de58ba009eba8076
#
_cell.length_a   1.000
_cell.length_b   1.000
_cell.length_c   1.000
_cell.angle_alpha   90.00
_cell.angle_beta   90.00
_cell.angle_gamma   90.00
#
_symmetry.space_group_name_H-M   'P 1'
#
loop_
_entity.id
_entity.type
_entity.pdbx_description
1 polymer ?
#
loop_
_entity_poly.entity_id
_entity_poly.type
_entity_poly.pdbx_seq_one_letter_code
_entity_poly.pdbx_strand_id
1 'polypeptide(L)'
;MKIIVTGVAGFIGMHTAKYLLKRGDDVIGIDNINDYYDPDLKLARLKEIQKFKKFDFYKVDIVNKDEIENIFFKTKPQKVIHLAAQAGVRYSIVNPDKYIQSNLMGFANIIENCRNFEIEHFVYGSSSSVYGGNTLLPFSENHSVDHPLSLY
;
A
#
# COMPACT_ATOMS: atom_id res chain seq x y z
N MET A 1 5.45 15.99 -9.37
CA MET A 1 6.36 15.00 -8.74
C MET A 1 5.97 13.63 -9.22
N LYS A 2 6.89 12.67 -9.23
CA LYS A 2 6.61 11.29 -9.60
C LYS A 2 6.44 10.45 -8.33
N ILE A 3 5.25 9.85 -8.15
CA ILE A 3 4.85 9.23 -6.88
C ILE A 3 4.33 7.81 -7.13
N ILE A 4 4.91 6.81 -6.48
CA ILE A 4 4.33 5.46 -6.43
C ILE A 4 3.21 5.43 -5.38
N VAL A 5 2.07 4.83 -5.75
CA VAL A 5 0.98 4.50 -4.83
C VAL A 5 0.72 3.00 -4.94
N THR A 6 1.03 2.23 -3.91
CA THR A 6 0.69 0.80 -3.86
C THR A 6 -0.70 0.61 -3.28
N GLY A 7 -1.40 -0.47 -3.63
CA GLY A 7 -2.79 -0.68 -3.25
C GLY A 7 -3.74 0.30 -3.94
N VAL A 8 -3.36 0.75 -5.14
CA VAL A 8 -4.02 1.84 -5.87
C VAL A 8 -5.44 1.52 -6.30
N ALA A 9 -5.80 0.24 -6.45
CA ALA A 9 -7.17 -0.19 -6.74
C ALA A 9 -8.04 -0.33 -5.47
N GLY A 10 -7.45 -0.17 -4.29
CA GLY A 10 -8.15 -0.11 -3.02
C GLY A 10 -8.94 1.20 -2.85
N PHE A 11 -9.78 1.27 -1.80
CA PHE A 11 -10.59 2.46 -1.53
C PHE A 11 -9.72 3.69 -1.27
N ILE A 12 -8.82 3.62 -0.30
CA ILE A 12 -7.94 4.74 0.05
C ILE A 12 -6.96 5.02 -1.11
N GLY A 13 -6.35 3.98 -1.69
CA GLY A 13 -5.37 4.10 -2.76
C GLY A 13 -5.90 4.86 -3.98
N MET A 14 -7.12 4.51 -4.45
CA MET A 14 -7.75 5.18 -5.57
C MET A 14 -8.01 6.67 -5.28
N HIS A 15 -8.55 6.99 -4.10
CA HIS A 15 -8.83 8.39 -3.74
C HIS A 15 -7.53 9.21 -3.60
N THR A 16 -6.49 8.63 -3.01
CA THR A 16 -5.16 9.24 -2.91
C THR A 16 -4.58 9.50 -4.30
N ALA A 17 -4.56 8.50 -5.16
CA ALA A 17 -4.07 8.64 -6.53
C ALA A 17 -4.85 9.72 -7.31
N LYS A 18 -6.18 9.71 -7.21
CA LYS A 18 -7.04 10.72 -7.86
C LYS A 18 -6.75 12.13 -7.37
N TYR A 19 -6.50 12.31 -6.08
CA TYR A 19 -6.12 13.61 -5.51
C TYR A 19 -4.76 14.09 -6.06
N LEU A 20 -3.74 13.22 -6.06
CA LEU A 20 -2.40 13.52 -6.58
C LEU A 20 -2.44 13.88 -8.07
N LEU A 21 -3.18 13.11 -8.87
CA LEU A 21 -3.37 13.36 -10.30
C LEU A 21 -4.04 14.72 -10.59
N LYS A 22 -5.08 15.06 -9.80
CA LYS A 22 -5.70 16.38 -9.88
C LYS A 22 -4.77 17.52 -9.48
N ARG A 23 -3.84 17.27 -8.57
CA ARG A 23 -2.78 18.23 -8.19
C ARG A 23 -1.73 18.38 -9.29
N GLY A 24 -1.70 17.48 -10.27
CA GLY A 24 -0.76 17.54 -11.41
C GLY A 24 0.48 16.66 -11.26
N ASP A 25 0.51 15.77 -10.28
CA ASP A 25 1.59 14.81 -10.11
C ASP A 25 1.50 13.67 -11.15
N ASP A 26 2.63 13.02 -11.39
CA ASP A 26 2.72 11.76 -12.15
C ASP A 26 2.57 10.61 -11.15
N VAL A 27 1.56 9.78 -11.32
CA VAL A 27 1.25 8.69 -10.37
C VAL A 27 1.49 7.32 -11.02
N ILE A 28 2.33 6.54 -10.35
CA ILE A 28 2.57 5.13 -10.68
C ILE A 28 1.77 4.29 -9.70
N GLY A 29 0.71 3.65 -10.18
CA GLY A 29 -0.14 2.76 -9.39
C GLY A 29 0.32 1.31 -9.43
N ILE A 30 0.42 0.66 -8.28
CA ILE A 30 0.73 -0.77 -8.16
C ILE A 30 -0.39 -1.46 -7.39
N ASP A 31 -0.95 -2.55 -7.94
CA ASP A 31 -1.94 -3.41 -7.28
C ASP A 31 -1.95 -4.79 -7.94
N ASN A 32 -2.17 -5.84 -7.17
CA ASN A 32 -2.26 -7.20 -7.71
C ASN A 32 -3.67 -7.58 -8.18
N ILE A 33 -4.67 -6.77 -7.85
CA ILE A 33 -6.10 -7.02 -8.13
C ILE A 33 -6.52 -8.41 -7.61
N ASN A 34 -6.13 -8.75 -6.37
CA ASN A 34 -6.52 -10.01 -5.78
C ASN A 34 -8.03 -10.08 -5.52
N ASP A 35 -8.52 -11.29 -5.29
CA ASP A 35 -9.92 -11.66 -5.08
C ASP A 35 -10.36 -11.66 -3.61
N TYR A 36 -9.60 -11.01 -2.71
CA TYR A 36 -9.98 -10.92 -1.28
C TYR A 36 -11.37 -10.29 -1.09
N TYR A 37 -11.71 -9.36 -1.95
CA TYR A 37 -13.08 -8.86 -2.17
C TYR A 37 -13.29 -8.63 -3.66
N ASP A 38 -14.52 -8.34 -4.07
CA ASP A 38 -14.95 -8.25 -5.46
C ASP A 38 -13.94 -7.50 -6.37
N PRO A 39 -13.29 -8.19 -7.32
CA PRO A 39 -12.35 -7.59 -8.26
C PRO A 39 -12.98 -6.54 -9.19
N ASP A 40 -14.27 -6.65 -9.50
CA ASP A 40 -14.95 -5.70 -10.37
C ASP A 40 -15.01 -4.31 -9.73
N LEU A 41 -15.13 -4.26 -8.39
CA LEU A 41 -15.04 -3.01 -7.65
C LEU A 41 -13.63 -2.37 -7.78
N LYS A 42 -12.57 -3.18 -7.74
CA LYS A 42 -11.19 -2.72 -7.96
C LYS A 42 -11.01 -2.18 -9.38
N LEU A 43 -11.50 -2.91 -10.38
CA LEU A 43 -11.44 -2.50 -11.78
C LEU A 43 -12.24 -1.22 -12.05
N ALA A 44 -13.40 -1.06 -11.44
CA ALA A 44 -14.20 0.17 -11.54
C ALA A 44 -13.43 1.38 -10.98
N ARG A 45 -12.74 1.22 -9.84
CA ARG A 45 -11.88 2.26 -9.25
C ARG A 45 -10.72 2.64 -10.16
N LEU A 46 -10.04 1.64 -10.77
CA LEU A 46 -8.97 1.88 -11.71
C LEU A 46 -9.43 2.68 -12.92
N LYS A 47 -10.61 2.35 -13.50
CA LYS A 47 -11.19 3.10 -14.62
C LYS A 47 -11.34 4.59 -14.33
N GLU A 48 -11.59 4.97 -13.06
CA GLU A 48 -11.72 6.37 -12.67
C GLU A 48 -10.39 7.14 -12.75
N ILE A 49 -9.28 6.50 -12.43
CA ILE A 49 -7.97 7.16 -12.43
C ILE A 49 -7.19 6.97 -13.73
N GLN A 50 -7.46 5.91 -14.50
CA GLN A 50 -6.89 5.70 -15.83
C GLN A 50 -7.28 6.77 -16.87
N LYS A 51 -8.29 7.58 -16.59
CA LYS A 51 -8.68 8.75 -17.41
C LYS A 51 -7.62 9.86 -17.41
N PHE A 52 -6.72 9.87 -16.43
CA PHE A 52 -5.67 10.87 -16.31
C PHE A 52 -4.42 10.46 -17.12
N LYS A 53 -3.91 11.34 -17.97
CA LYS A 53 -2.73 11.09 -18.81
C LYS A 53 -1.44 10.84 -18.02
N LYS A 54 -1.40 11.27 -16.76
CA LYS A 54 -0.24 11.16 -15.86
C LYS A 54 -0.36 9.97 -14.90
N PHE A 55 -1.14 8.94 -15.28
CA PHE A 55 -1.33 7.74 -14.51
C PHE A 55 -0.82 6.52 -15.27
N ASP A 56 0.15 5.83 -14.69
CA ASP A 56 0.62 4.52 -15.15
C ASP A 56 0.23 3.44 -14.15
N PHE A 57 -0.22 2.30 -14.64
CA PHE A 57 -0.65 1.17 -13.80
C PHE A 57 0.19 -0.08 -14.05
N TYR A 58 0.65 -0.69 -12.96
CA TYR A 58 1.35 -1.96 -12.94
C TYR A 58 0.55 -2.97 -12.13
N LYS A 59 0.06 -4.03 -12.80
CA LYS A 59 -0.58 -5.16 -12.13
C LYS A 59 0.49 -6.11 -11.60
N VAL A 60 0.98 -5.85 -10.39
CA VAL A 60 2.08 -6.57 -9.75
C VAL A 60 1.77 -6.80 -8.29
N ASP A 61 2.14 -7.98 -7.78
CA ASP A 61 2.13 -8.26 -6.35
C ASP A 61 3.40 -7.71 -5.70
N ILE A 62 3.26 -6.98 -4.60
CA ILE A 62 4.40 -6.39 -3.87
C ILE A 62 5.37 -7.44 -3.31
N VAL A 63 4.97 -8.70 -3.22
CA VAL A 63 5.82 -9.83 -2.84
C VAL A 63 6.84 -10.18 -3.93
N ASN A 64 6.55 -9.84 -5.20
CA ASN A 64 7.46 -10.09 -6.32
C ASN A 64 8.57 -9.03 -6.34
N LYS A 65 9.70 -9.38 -5.68
CA LYS A 65 10.84 -8.49 -5.48
C LYS A 65 11.38 -7.92 -6.80
N ASP A 66 11.59 -8.79 -7.79
CA ASP A 66 12.23 -8.40 -9.04
C ASP A 66 11.35 -7.45 -9.88
N GLU A 67 10.05 -7.69 -9.88
CA GLU A 67 9.11 -6.80 -10.58
C GLU A 67 9.01 -5.43 -9.89
N ILE A 68 9.01 -5.39 -8.56
CA ILE A 68 8.99 -4.14 -7.80
C ILE A 68 10.28 -3.35 -8.05
N GLU A 69 11.46 -3.99 -7.95
CA GLU A 69 12.75 -3.35 -8.25
C GLU A 69 12.78 -2.78 -9.67
N ASN A 70 12.30 -3.55 -10.66
CA ASN A 70 12.21 -3.10 -12.05
C ASN A 70 11.30 -1.88 -12.24
N ILE A 71 10.19 -1.80 -11.51
CA ILE A 71 9.29 -0.63 -11.53
C ILE A 71 10.03 0.60 -10.97
N PHE A 72 10.70 0.49 -9.84
CA PHE A 72 11.47 1.59 -9.26
C PHE A 72 12.59 2.05 -10.21
N PHE A 73 13.33 1.10 -10.79
CA PHE A 73 14.39 1.40 -11.76
C PHE A 73 13.88 2.16 -12.99
N LYS A 74 12.76 1.69 -13.58
CA LYS A 74 12.17 2.31 -14.78
C LYS A 74 11.52 3.66 -14.51
N THR A 75 10.83 3.77 -13.37
CA THR A 75 10.00 4.96 -13.11
C THR A 75 10.74 6.05 -12.37
N LYS A 76 11.78 5.72 -11.60
CA LYS A 76 12.57 6.65 -10.78
C LYS A 76 11.67 7.57 -9.96
N PRO A 77 10.86 7.02 -9.05
CA PRO A 77 9.94 7.80 -8.25
C PRO A 77 10.70 8.67 -7.25
N GLN A 78 10.10 9.81 -6.88
CA GLN A 78 10.61 10.68 -5.82
C GLN A 78 9.99 10.33 -4.46
N LYS A 79 8.74 9.88 -4.46
CA LYS A 79 7.98 9.58 -3.25
C LYS A 79 7.21 8.27 -3.38
N VAL A 80 6.94 7.64 -2.24
CA VAL A 80 6.14 6.41 -2.20
C VAL A 80 5.06 6.54 -1.13
N ILE A 81 3.83 6.20 -1.49
CA ILE A 81 2.69 6.03 -0.59
C ILE A 81 2.29 4.55 -0.63
N HIS A 82 2.63 3.84 0.42
CA HIS A 82 2.41 2.40 0.52
C HIS A 82 1.12 2.09 1.28
N LEU A 83 0.10 1.66 0.52
CA LEU A 83 -1.24 1.31 1.03
C LEU A 83 -1.62 -0.14 0.70
N ALA A 84 -0.79 -0.85 -0.04
CA ALA A 84 -1.00 -2.27 -0.32
C ALA A 84 -0.76 -3.08 0.96
N ALA A 85 -1.78 -3.76 1.42
CA ALA A 85 -1.72 -4.65 2.57
C ALA A 85 -2.88 -5.65 2.53
N GLN A 86 -2.70 -6.79 3.17
CA GLN A 86 -3.80 -7.65 3.52
C GLN A 86 -4.46 -7.08 4.79
N ALA A 87 -5.71 -6.64 4.67
CA ALA A 87 -6.48 -6.06 5.77
C ALA A 87 -7.38 -7.11 6.46
N GLY A 88 -7.83 -6.79 7.69
CA GLY A 88 -8.83 -7.56 8.42
C GLY A 88 -8.27 -8.43 9.53
N VAL A 89 -8.47 -8.03 10.80
CA VAL A 89 -7.97 -8.74 11.99
C VAL A 89 -8.42 -10.20 12.03
N ARG A 90 -9.73 -10.46 11.82
CA ARG A 90 -10.28 -11.82 11.90
C ARG A 90 -9.71 -12.76 10.83
N TYR A 91 -9.52 -12.26 9.65
CA TYR A 91 -8.97 -13.05 8.55
C TYR A 91 -7.50 -13.45 8.80
N SER A 92 -6.74 -12.66 9.57
CA SER A 92 -5.36 -13.00 9.96
C SER A 92 -5.24 -14.24 10.84
N ILE A 93 -6.30 -14.57 11.57
CA ILE A 93 -6.36 -15.78 12.42
C ILE A 93 -6.55 -17.04 11.55
N VAL A 94 -7.32 -16.91 10.47
CA VAL A 94 -7.66 -18.04 9.59
C VAL A 94 -6.62 -18.24 8.48
N ASN A 95 -6.04 -17.16 7.99
CA ASN A 95 -5.08 -17.16 6.88
C ASN A 95 -3.83 -16.32 7.20
N PRO A 96 -3.01 -16.71 8.19
CA PRO A 96 -1.84 -15.94 8.62
C PRO A 96 -0.82 -15.73 7.50
N ASP A 97 -0.63 -16.70 6.61
CA ASP A 97 0.34 -16.63 5.51
C ASP A 97 0.10 -15.44 4.58
N LYS A 98 -1.16 -15.07 4.34
CA LYS A 98 -1.49 -13.90 3.52
C LYS A 98 -0.94 -12.59 4.12
N TYR A 99 -0.92 -12.51 5.47
CA TYR A 99 -0.38 -11.34 6.18
C TYR A 99 1.14 -11.34 6.21
N ILE A 100 1.77 -12.51 6.40
CA ILE A 100 3.23 -12.64 6.32
C ILE A 100 3.71 -12.25 4.92
N GLN A 101 3.07 -12.77 3.88
CA GLN A 101 3.43 -12.44 2.51
C GLN A 101 3.23 -10.94 2.21
N SER A 102 2.03 -10.41 2.37
CA SER A 102 1.76 -9.03 1.98
C SER A 102 2.35 -8.00 2.94
N ASN A 103 2.14 -8.18 4.26
CA ASN A 103 2.42 -7.12 5.23
C ASN A 103 3.84 -7.18 5.80
N LEU A 104 4.55 -8.31 5.69
CA LEU A 104 5.96 -8.41 6.06
C LEU A 104 6.85 -8.46 4.82
N MET A 105 6.73 -9.48 3.97
CA MET A 105 7.59 -9.64 2.80
C MET A 105 7.38 -8.52 1.77
N GLY A 106 6.12 -8.22 1.44
CA GLY A 106 5.77 -7.14 0.53
C GLY A 106 6.22 -5.77 1.04
N PHE A 107 6.00 -5.50 2.34
CA PHE A 107 6.49 -4.26 2.97
C PHE A 107 8.03 -4.17 2.91
N ALA A 108 8.74 -5.27 3.23
CA ALA A 108 10.20 -5.31 3.15
C ALA A 108 10.71 -5.01 1.74
N ASN A 109 10.07 -5.56 0.70
CA ASN A 109 10.42 -5.26 -0.69
C ASN A 109 10.26 -3.77 -1.02
N ILE A 110 9.18 -3.14 -0.57
CA ILE A 110 8.93 -1.72 -0.83
C ILE A 110 9.93 -0.83 -0.08
N ILE A 111 10.15 -1.06 1.23
CA ILE A 111 11.04 -0.20 2.02
C ILE A 111 12.51 -0.34 1.59
N GLU A 112 12.96 -1.55 1.20
CA GLU A 112 14.30 -1.74 0.66
C GLU A 112 14.50 -1.04 -0.68
N ASN A 113 13.50 -1.04 -1.56
CA ASN A 113 13.56 -0.26 -2.78
C ASN A 113 13.56 1.25 -2.47
N CYS A 114 12.78 1.72 -1.49
CA CYS A 114 12.85 3.11 -1.07
C CYS A 114 14.26 3.53 -0.62
N ARG A 115 14.95 2.65 0.12
CA ARG A 115 16.33 2.87 0.55
C ARG A 115 17.30 2.85 -0.63
N ASN A 116 17.22 1.84 -1.50
CA ASN A 116 18.14 1.64 -2.62
C ASN A 116 18.05 2.72 -3.70
N PHE A 117 16.84 3.27 -3.91
CA PHE A 117 16.56 4.34 -4.88
C PHE A 117 16.49 5.73 -4.24
N GLU A 118 16.94 5.88 -2.98
CA GLU A 118 17.03 7.16 -2.26
C GLU A 118 15.75 7.98 -2.30
N ILE A 119 14.61 7.34 -1.99
CA ILE A 119 13.29 7.98 -2.01
C ILE A 119 13.23 9.11 -0.98
N GLU A 120 12.87 10.31 -1.43
CA GLU A 120 12.80 11.53 -0.60
C GLU A 120 11.78 11.44 0.55
N HIS A 121 10.67 10.72 0.32
CA HIS A 121 9.61 10.60 1.32
C HIS A 121 8.82 9.29 1.14
N PHE A 122 8.84 8.47 2.18
CA PHE A 122 8.08 7.24 2.29
C PHE A 122 6.97 7.40 3.34
N VAL A 123 5.72 7.20 2.91
CA VAL A 123 4.54 7.17 3.79
C VAL A 123 3.87 5.82 3.65
N TYR A 124 3.48 5.20 4.76
CA TYR A 124 2.72 3.95 4.73
C TYR A 124 1.50 3.99 5.64
N GLY A 125 0.47 3.25 5.26
CA GLY A 125 -0.72 3.07 6.08
C GLY A 125 -0.47 2.07 7.20
N SER A 126 -0.62 2.51 8.44
CA SER A 126 -0.69 1.64 9.61
C SER A 126 -2.14 1.32 9.97
N SER A 127 -2.38 0.77 11.13
CA SER A 127 -3.70 0.38 11.62
C SER A 127 -3.84 0.68 13.11
N SER A 128 -5.07 0.95 13.57
CA SER A 128 -5.37 1.01 14.99
C SER A 128 -5.13 -0.31 15.73
N SER A 129 -5.00 -1.42 15.00
CA SER A 129 -4.62 -2.72 15.57
C SER A 129 -3.26 -2.73 16.24
N VAL A 130 -2.37 -1.77 15.93
CA VAL A 130 -1.07 -1.61 16.61
C VAL A 130 -1.21 -1.29 18.09
N TYR A 131 -2.32 -0.66 18.50
CA TYR A 131 -2.58 -0.36 19.90
C TYR A 131 -2.94 -1.59 20.73
N GLY A 132 -3.30 -2.71 20.09
CA GLY A 132 -3.48 -4.00 20.74
C GLY A 132 -4.39 -3.97 21.96
N GLY A 133 -3.86 -4.36 23.11
CA GLY A 133 -4.57 -4.40 24.40
C GLY A 133 -4.67 -3.06 25.13
N ASN A 134 -4.33 -1.94 24.51
CA ASN A 134 -4.42 -0.63 25.15
C ASN A 134 -5.88 -0.25 25.41
N THR A 135 -6.18 0.16 26.63
CA THR A 135 -7.53 0.55 27.11
C THR A 135 -7.74 2.06 27.20
N LEU A 136 -6.67 2.86 27.03
CA LEU A 136 -6.76 4.32 27.10
C LEU A 136 -7.33 4.87 25.79
N LEU A 137 -8.39 5.66 25.90
CA LEU A 137 -9.08 6.30 24.77
C LEU A 137 -9.17 7.81 24.97
N PRO A 138 -9.11 8.59 23.87
CA PRO A 138 -8.79 8.19 22.49
C PRO A 138 -7.36 7.68 22.34
N PHE A 139 -7.10 6.83 21.33
CA PHE A 139 -5.74 6.42 21.03
C PHE A 139 -4.87 7.61 20.67
N SER A 140 -3.61 7.55 21.07
CA SER A 140 -2.60 8.58 20.81
C SER A 140 -1.32 7.95 20.28
N GLU A 141 -0.61 8.66 19.43
CA GLU A 141 0.69 8.23 18.88
C GLU A 141 1.77 8.04 19.98
N ASN A 142 1.52 8.58 21.18
CA ASN A 142 2.40 8.41 22.35
C ASN A 142 2.11 7.12 23.14
N HIS A 143 1.04 6.40 22.80
CA HIS A 143 0.73 5.14 23.47
C HIS A 143 1.66 4.02 23.02
N SER A 144 1.98 3.10 23.93
CA SER A 144 2.72 1.88 23.63
C SER A 144 1.97 1.01 22.60
N VAL A 145 2.71 0.39 21.68
CA VAL A 145 2.19 -0.48 20.61
C VAL A 145 2.85 -1.86 20.62
N ASP A 146 3.32 -2.31 21.78
CA ASP A 146 4.14 -3.51 21.98
C ASP A 146 3.36 -4.74 22.51
N HIS A 147 2.03 -4.62 22.66
CA HIS A 147 1.15 -5.71 23.12
C HIS A 147 0.08 -6.07 22.10
N PRO A 148 0.46 -6.68 20.95
CA PRO A 148 -0.50 -7.03 19.91
C PRO A 148 -1.48 -8.12 20.38
N LEU A 149 -2.73 -8.06 19.89
CA LEU A 149 -3.77 -9.07 20.14
C LEU A 149 -3.98 -10.03 18.96
N SER A 150 -3.34 -9.77 17.83
CA SER A 150 -3.42 -10.61 16.63
C SER A 150 -2.16 -10.47 15.80
N LEU A 151 -1.98 -11.35 14.81
CA LEU A 151 -0.90 -11.25 13.83
C LEU A 151 -0.99 -9.95 13.02
N TYR A 152 -2.23 -9.51 12.73
CA TYR A 152 -2.46 -8.26 12.00
C TYR A 152 -2.04 -7.04 12.80
#